data_bb4c985cccde3fbc0ee0cbc539653955
#
_entry.id   bb4c985cccde3fbc0ee0cbc539653955
#
_cell.length_a   1.000
_cell.length_b   1.000
_cell.length_c   1.000
_cell.angle_alpha   90.00
_cell.angle_beta   90.00
_cell.angle_gamma   90.00
#
_symmetry.space_group_name_H-M   'P 1'
#
loop_
_entity.id
_entity.type
_entity.pdbx_description
1 polymer ?
#
loop_
_entity_poly.entity_id
_entity_poly.type
_entity_poly.pdbx_seq_one_letter_code
_entity_poly.pdbx_strand_id
1 'polypeptide(L)'
;MLYTLLLLPLLFITTTLSNNVTTQSSIQCPNTTEIVEFKHNFCESRLQNDKGPELYNAYTSLFITTVPLVLGFPENDAFANVAYALFFNGFASFYYHYYLTWIGKQADEISMIFANYFGIVGLLKIRYKNQQNLKIFHFINLFYMYVFLIFNTVVKYDAFFPYFFGGHIIPALYLIRNIGIKHDEEYLHYLGVSSIGAISWMISELCCNKYTVYGHVVWHFLFPLGFYFILMKYDKIYTRVHKNRLAYCASELSL
;
A
#
# COMPACT_ATOMS: atom_id res chain seq x y z
N MET A 1 11.97 1.34 -20.63
CA MET A 1 10.90 2.16 -20.08
C MET A 1 10.37 1.67 -18.71
N LEU A 2 10.24 0.37 -18.45
CA LEU A 2 9.76 -0.16 -17.15
C LEU A 2 10.77 0.02 -16.01
N TYR A 3 12.08 -0.01 -16.29
CA TYR A 3 13.13 0.21 -15.29
C TYR A 3 13.18 1.64 -14.75
N THR A 4 12.79 2.62 -15.55
CA THR A 4 12.74 4.03 -15.14
C THR A 4 11.56 4.30 -14.20
N LEU A 5 10.43 3.61 -14.37
CA LEU A 5 9.28 3.70 -13.46
C LEU A 5 9.52 3.04 -12.09
N LEU A 6 10.41 2.03 -12.03
CA LEU A 6 10.80 1.37 -10.78
C LEU A 6 11.82 2.16 -9.97
N LEU A 7 12.59 3.06 -10.60
CA LEU A 7 13.58 3.92 -9.92
C LEU A 7 12.98 5.19 -9.32
N LEU A 8 11.78 5.61 -9.78
CA LEU A 8 11.11 6.80 -9.25
C LEU A 8 10.86 6.75 -7.72
N PRO A 9 10.39 5.63 -7.12
CA PRO A 9 10.26 5.54 -5.67
C PRO A 9 11.60 5.60 -4.93
N LEU A 10 12.68 5.07 -5.53
CA LEU A 10 14.03 5.11 -4.96
C LEU A 10 14.64 6.52 -4.98
N LEU A 11 14.37 7.31 -6.02
CA LEU A 11 14.79 8.72 -6.09
C LEU A 11 14.04 9.58 -5.06
N PHE A 12 12.77 9.24 -4.76
CA PHE A 12 12.00 9.90 -3.71
C PHE A 12 12.62 9.70 -2.32
N ILE A 13 13.22 8.53 -2.09
CA ILE A 13 13.91 8.16 -0.86
C ILE A 13 15.09 9.12 -0.56
N THR A 14 15.83 9.53 -1.57
CA THR A 14 17.05 10.34 -1.39
C THR A 14 16.79 11.83 -1.19
N THR A 15 15.70 12.36 -1.73
CA THR A 15 15.39 13.80 -1.64
C THR A 15 14.72 14.23 -0.33
N THR A 16 14.00 13.32 0.34
CA THR A 16 13.36 13.60 1.64
C THR A 16 14.35 13.61 2.81
N LEU A 17 15.52 12.98 2.67
CA LEU A 17 16.58 12.98 3.70
C LEU A 17 17.34 14.31 3.81
N SER A 18 17.29 15.18 2.79
CA SER A 18 18.09 16.42 2.74
C SER A 18 17.44 17.63 3.41
N ASN A 19 16.15 17.62 3.69
CA ASN A 19 15.42 18.84 4.07
C ASN A 19 15.03 18.96 5.56
N ASN A 20 15.43 18.03 6.43
CA ASN A 20 14.99 18.02 7.84
C ASN A 20 16.09 18.31 8.88
N VAL A 21 17.16 19.03 8.50
CA VAL A 21 18.14 19.52 9.48
C VAL A 21 18.12 21.04 9.50
N THR A 22 17.16 21.60 10.20
CA THR A 22 17.26 22.95 10.77
C THR A 22 17.09 22.85 12.27
N THR A 23 18.23 22.89 12.94
CA THR A 23 18.38 23.08 14.37
C THR A 23 17.79 24.41 14.81
N GLN A 24 16.78 24.36 15.67
CA GLN A 24 16.50 25.46 16.60
C GLN A 24 16.66 24.93 18.03
N SER A 25 17.79 25.27 18.64
CA SER A 25 18.05 25.14 20.06
C SER A 25 17.39 26.28 20.82
N SER A 26 16.35 25.97 21.58
CA SER A 26 15.99 26.75 22.78
C SER A 26 15.61 25.75 23.87
N ILE A 27 16.49 25.68 24.87
CA ILE A 27 16.29 24.92 26.09
C ILE A 27 15.22 25.66 26.92
N GLN A 28 14.00 25.08 26.94
CA GLN A 28 13.00 25.40 27.96
C GLN A 28 12.71 24.14 28.77
N CYS A 29 12.81 24.26 30.09
CA CYS A 29 12.50 23.17 31.02
C CYS A 29 11.05 22.73 30.91
N PRO A 30 10.78 21.40 30.83
CA PRO A 30 9.41 20.90 30.65
C PRO A 30 8.74 20.74 32.02
N ASN A 31 7.80 21.63 32.32
CA ASN A 31 6.75 21.34 33.29
C ASN A 31 5.42 21.46 32.55
N THR A 32 5.04 20.43 31.92
CA THR A 32 3.67 19.98 31.57
C THR A 32 3.85 18.78 30.63
N THR A 33 3.11 17.72 30.85
CA THR A 33 2.91 16.62 29.89
C THR A 33 2.25 17.24 28.63
N GLU A 34 3.02 17.94 27.81
CA GLU A 34 2.62 18.26 26.45
C GLU A 34 2.41 16.94 25.74
N ILE A 35 1.16 16.63 25.46
CA ILE A 35 0.80 15.68 24.44
C ILE A 35 1.53 16.18 23.20
N VAL A 36 2.57 15.46 22.76
CA VAL A 36 3.29 15.81 21.52
C VAL A 36 2.25 15.77 20.43
N GLU A 37 1.80 16.95 20.02
CA GLU A 37 0.79 17.11 18.99
C GLU A 37 1.38 16.52 17.72
N PHE A 38 0.73 15.46 17.20
CA PHE A 38 1.19 14.76 16.01
C PHE A 38 1.08 15.72 14.83
N LYS A 39 2.24 16.22 14.37
CA LYS A 39 2.28 17.17 13.26
C LYS A 39 2.06 16.44 11.93
N HIS A 40 0.95 16.74 11.32
CA HIS A 40 0.57 16.21 10.03
C HIS A 40 1.19 17.00 8.88
N ASN A 41 1.67 16.33 7.83
CA ASN A 41 2.48 16.98 6.78
C ASN A 41 1.93 16.86 5.35
N PHE A 42 0.70 16.36 5.13
CA PHE A 42 0.15 16.29 3.78
C PHE A 42 -0.16 17.68 3.20
N CYS A 43 -0.23 17.77 1.88
CA CYS A 43 -0.42 19.03 1.19
C CYS A 43 -1.69 19.77 1.63
N GLU A 44 -2.80 19.04 1.86
CA GLU A 44 -4.06 19.64 2.32
C GLU A 44 -3.89 20.34 3.69
N SER A 45 -3.24 19.67 4.67
CA SER A 45 -2.93 20.26 5.97
C SER A 45 -1.99 21.46 5.86
N ARG A 46 -0.94 21.35 5.04
CA ARG A 46 0.01 22.46 4.83
C ARG A 46 -0.66 23.72 4.28
N LEU A 47 -1.63 23.58 3.38
CA LEU A 47 -2.39 24.71 2.84
C LEU A 47 -3.36 25.32 3.84
N GLN A 48 -3.77 24.56 4.85
CA GLN A 48 -4.64 25.02 5.95
C GLN A 48 -3.84 25.50 7.18
N ASN A 49 -2.51 25.61 7.10
CA ASN A 49 -1.62 25.91 8.21
C ASN A 49 -1.79 24.95 9.39
N ASP A 50 -1.94 23.65 9.10
CA ASP A 50 -2.16 22.57 10.06
C ASP A 50 -3.42 22.78 10.94
N LYS A 51 -4.41 23.51 10.44
CA LYS A 51 -5.67 23.80 11.14
C LYS A 51 -6.83 23.05 10.49
N GLY A 52 -7.38 22.10 11.21
CA GLY A 52 -8.61 21.41 10.79
C GLY A 52 -8.40 20.14 9.96
N PRO A 53 -9.50 19.44 9.69
CA PRO A 53 -9.48 18.17 8.97
C PRO A 53 -9.09 18.33 7.51
N GLU A 54 -8.48 17.31 6.95
CA GLU A 54 -8.24 17.14 5.51
C GLU A 54 -9.49 16.61 4.82
N LEU A 55 -10.46 17.49 4.56
CA LEU A 55 -11.79 17.08 4.11
C LEU A 55 -11.79 16.39 2.75
N TYR A 56 -10.97 16.85 1.80
CA TYR A 56 -10.87 16.20 0.49
C TYR A 56 -10.31 14.79 0.61
N ASN A 57 -9.21 14.64 1.34
CA ASN A 57 -8.60 13.33 1.57
C ASN A 57 -9.53 12.43 2.38
N ALA A 58 -10.16 12.93 3.43
CA ALA A 58 -11.08 12.17 4.27
C ALA A 58 -12.24 11.57 3.46
N TYR A 59 -13.02 12.40 2.78
CA TYR A 59 -14.20 11.89 2.07
C TYR A 59 -13.84 11.00 0.89
N THR A 60 -12.75 11.30 0.18
CA THR A 60 -12.34 10.48 -0.96
C THR A 60 -11.73 9.14 -0.56
N SER A 61 -11.19 9.01 0.65
CA SER A 61 -10.74 7.72 1.20
C SER A 61 -11.85 6.67 1.24
N LEU A 62 -13.11 7.07 1.44
CA LEU A 62 -14.23 6.14 1.45
C LEU A 62 -14.41 5.42 0.11
N PHE A 63 -13.89 5.97 -0.99
CA PHE A 63 -13.89 5.27 -2.27
C PHE A 63 -13.08 3.95 -2.19
N ILE A 64 -11.99 3.91 -1.43
CA ILE A 64 -11.19 2.69 -1.24
C ILE A 64 -12.06 1.56 -0.69
N THR A 65 -12.92 1.84 0.30
CA THR A 65 -13.90 0.88 0.83
C THR A 65 -14.90 0.40 -0.22
N THR A 66 -15.32 1.29 -1.13
CA THR A 66 -16.33 0.94 -2.15
C THR A 66 -15.79 0.01 -3.23
N VAL A 67 -14.49 0.00 -3.49
CA VAL A 67 -13.86 -0.83 -4.53
C VAL A 67 -14.18 -2.32 -4.37
N PRO A 68 -13.89 -2.99 -3.23
CA PRO A 68 -14.26 -4.38 -3.05
C PRO A 68 -15.77 -4.63 -2.98
N LEU A 69 -16.57 -3.67 -2.52
CA LEU A 69 -18.02 -3.80 -2.46
C LEU A 69 -18.66 -3.82 -3.86
N VAL A 70 -18.14 -3.03 -4.78
CA VAL A 70 -18.67 -2.90 -6.15
C VAL A 70 -18.11 -3.98 -7.07
N LEU A 71 -16.82 -4.29 -6.96
CA LEU A 71 -16.15 -5.24 -7.85
C LEU A 71 -16.23 -6.70 -7.36
N GLY A 72 -16.73 -6.92 -6.13
CA GLY A 72 -16.81 -8.23 -5.49
C GLY A 72 -15.51 -8.65 -4.83
N PHE A 73 -15.59 -9.66 -3.95
CA PHE A 73 -14.45 -10.20 -3.23
C PHE A 73 -13.84 -11.37 -4.00
N PRO A 74 -12.47 -11.50 -4.00
CA PRO A 74 -11.80 -12.67 -4.55
C PRO A 74 -12.23 -13.98 -3.88
N GLU A 75 -12.15 -15.09 -4.62
CA GLU A 75 -12.45 -16.42 -4.08
C GLU A 75 -11.30 -17.00 -3.24
N ASN A 76 -10.06 -16.61 -3.54
CA ASN A 76 -8.90 -17.09 -2.81
C ASN A 76 -8.70 -16.33 -1.51
N ASP A 77 -8.51 -17.03 -0.39
CA ASP A 77 -8.34 -16.46 0.96
C ASP A 77 -7.27 -15.36 1.05
N ALA A 78 -6.13 -15.55 0.38
CA ALA A 78 -5.06 -14.56 0.43
C ALA A 78 -5.47 -13.26 -0.26
N PHE A 79 -6.13 -13.36 -1.42
CA PHE A 79 -6.62 -12.20 -2.15
C PHE A 79 -7.91 -11.62 -1.53
N ALA A 80 -8.77 -12.45 -0.93
CA ALA A 80 -9.89 -11.97 -0.14
C ALA A 80 -9.43 -11.13 1.06
N ASN A 81 -8.34 -11.54 1.72
CA ASN A 81 -7.75 -10.75 2.80
C ASN A 81 -7.21 -9.39 2.34
N VAL A 82 -6.73 -9.28 1.08
CA VAL A 82 -6.42 -7.95 0.49
C VAL A 82 -7.68 -7.10 0.39
N ALA A 83 -8.77 -7.68 -0.11
CA ALA A 83 -10.05 -6.98 -0.23
C ALA A 83 -10.58 -6.50 1.13
N TYR A 84 -10.50 -7.34 2.17
CA TYR A 84 -10.86 -6.95 3.54
C TYR A 84 -9.94 -5.86 4.10
N ALA A 85 -8.62 -5.95 3.84
CA ALA A 85 -7.68 -4.92 4.26
C ALA A 85 -7.98 -3.57 3.59
N LEU A 86 -8.31 -3.56 2.29
CA LEU A 86 -8.71 -2.34 1.57
C LEU A 86 -10.06 -1.81 2.05
N PHE A 87 -11.03 -2.69 2.30
CA PHE A 87 -12.32 -2.30 2.87
C PHE A 87 -12.14 -1.57 4.21
N PHE A 88 -11.30 -2.11 5.09
CA PHE A 88 -10.97 -1.48 6.37
C PHE A 88 -10.15 -0.20 6.18
N ASN A 89 -9.19 -0.21 5.24
CA ASN A 89 -8.31 0.93 4.96
C ASN A 89 -9.09 2.20 4.61
N GLY A 90 -10.15 2.11 3.79
CA GLY A 90 -10.93 3.29 3.44
C GLY A 90 -11.58 3.97 4.65
N PHE A 91 -12.05 3.22 5.65
CA PHE A 91 -12.55 3.79 6.90
C PHE A 91 -11.42 4.32 7.79
N ALA A 92 -10.31 3.60 7.88
CA ALA A 92 -9.16 4.01 8.67
C ALA A 92 -8.55 5.30 8.11
N SER A 93 -8.44 5.40 6.78
CA SER A 93 -7.96 6.58 6.07
C SER A 93 -8.92 7.76 6.25
N PHE A 94 -10.24 7.54 6.12
CA PHE A 94 -11.23 8.56 6.45
C PHE A 94 -11.05 9.09 7.88
N TYR A 95 -10.97 8.19 8.85
CA TYR A 95 -10.80 8.57 10.26
C TYR A 95 -9.50 9.34 10.47
N TYR A 96 -8.40 8.89 9.84
CA TYR A 96 -7.11 9.56 9.92
C TYR A 96 -7.17 10.98 9.38
N HIS A 97 -7.60 11.17 8.16
CA HIS A 97 -7.66 12.49 7.51
C HIS A 97 -8.67 13.44 8.15
N TYR A 98 -9.73 12.90 8.75
CA TYR A 98 -10.76 13.72 9.40
C TYR A 98 -10.34 14.18 10.80
N TYR A 99 -9.75 13.29 11.60
CA TYR A 99 -9.41 13.58 13.00
C TYR A 99 -7.92 13.87 13.21
N LEU A 100 -7.06 13.60 12.25
CA LEU A 100 -5.60 13.78 12.29
C LEU A 100 -4.95 13.18 13.54
N THR A 101 -5.42 12.01 13.96
CA THR A 101 -4.94 11.32 15.16
C THR A 101 -3.85 10.31 14.84
N TRP A 102 -2.95 10.10 15.79
CA TRP A 102 -1.93 9.05 15.70
C TRP A 102 -2.52 7.66 15.48
N ILE A 103 -3.61 7.33 16.20
CA ILE A 103 -4.29 6.02 16.05
C ILE A 103 -4.88 5.88 14.65
N GLY A 104 -5.48 6.93 14.12
CA GLY A 104 -6.00 6.94 12.74
C GLY A 104 -4.89 6.68 11.73
N LYS A 105 -3.76 7.37 11.84
CA LYS A 105 -2.57 7.14 11.01
C LYS A 105 -2.10 5.69 11.07
N GLN A 106 -1.98 5.15 12.28
CA GLN A 106 -1.56 3.75 12.46
C GLN A 106 -2.53 2.78 11.77
N ALA A 107 -3.83 2.97 11.92
CA ALA A 107 -4.83 2.10 11.31
C ALA A 107 -4.78 2.18 9.78
N ASP A 108 -4.60 3.37 9.22
CA ASP A 108 -4.47 3.60 7.78
C ASP A 108 -3.21 2.93 7.22
N GLU A 109 -2.03 3.26 7.74
CA GLU A 109 -0.75 2.74 7.24
C GLU A 109 -0.62 1.22 7.43
N ILE A 110 -1.03 0.69 8.59
CA ILE A 110 -0.96 -0.75 8.87
C ILE A 110 -1.86 -1.53 7.92
N SER A 111 -3.07 -1.06 7.65
CA SER A 111 -3.99 -1.75 6.72
C SER A 111 -3.46 -1.78 5.28
N MET A 112 -2.76 -0.75 4.82
CA MET A 112 -2.08 -0.74 3.52
C MET A 112 -0.95 -1.78 3.46
N ILE A 113 -0.14 -1.89 4.51
CA ILE A 113 0.93 -2.91 4.59
C ILE A 113 0.34 -4.32 4.65
N PHE A 114 -0.78 -4.53 5.37
CA PHE A 114 -1.49 -5.81 5.37
C PHE A 114 -2.02 -6.17 3.98
N ALA A 115 -2.59 -5.21 3.25
CA ALA A 115 -3.03 -5.45 1.87
C ALA A 115 -1.86 -5.93 1.00
N ASN A 116 -0.71 -5.26 1.07
CA ASN A 116 0.50 -5.67 0.35
C ASN A 116 1.01 -7.06 0.79
N TYR A 117 1.04 -7.31 2.10
CA TYR A 117 1.45 -8.61 2.65
C TYR A 117 0.61 -9.75 2.09
N PHE A 118 -0.71 -9.67 2.16
CA PHE A 118 -1.61 -10.70 1.64
C PHE A 118 -1.55 -10.82 0.13
N GLY A 119 -1.39 -9.69 -0.58
CA GLY A 119 -1.20 -9.68 -2.04
C GLY A 119 0.04 -10.48 -2.44
N ILE A 120 1.18 -10.26 -1.78
CA ILE A 120 2.42 -11.02 -2.00
C ILE A 120 2.20 -12.50 -1.68
N VAL A 121 1.52 -12.84 -0.58
CA VAL A 121 1.19 -14.23 -0.24
C VAL A 121 0.42 -14.92 -1.36
N GLY A 122 -0.61 -14.28 -1.91
CA GLY A 122 -1.39 -14.81 -3.02
C GLY A 122 -0.53 -15.04 -4.27
N LEU A 123 0.28 -14.04 -4.63
CA LEU A 123 1.19 -14.12 -5.79
C LEU A 123 2.26 -15.21 -5.63
N LEU A 124 2.83 -15.37 -4.44
CA LEU A 124 3.80 -16.44 -4.15
C LEU A 124 3.17 -17.83 -4.31
N LYS A 125 1.92 -18.03 -3.87
CA LYS A 125 1.19 -19.30 -4.06
C LYS A 125 0.97 -19.63 -5.54
N ILE A 126 0.77 -18.64 -6.42
CA ILE A 126 0.70 -18.87 -7.86
C ILE A 126 2.10 -19.23 -8.42
N ARG A 127 3.12 -18.48 -8.03
CA ARG A 127 4.46 -18.55 -8.61
C ARG A 127 5.21 -19.82 -8.25
N TYR A 128 5.15 -20.24 -6.99
CA TYR A 128 5.95 -21.34 -6.46
C TYR A 128 5.10 -22.58 -6.20
N LYS A 129 5.53 -23.69 -6.83
CA LYS A 129 4.96 -25.03 -6.58
C LYS A 129 5.64 -25.72 -5.39
N ASN A 130 6.92 -25.45 -5.19
CA ASN A 130 7.73 -26.05 -4.13
C ASN A 130 7.36 -25.43 -2.79
N GLN A 131 6.91 -26.28 -1.86
CA GLN A 131 6.50 -25.87 -0.50
C GLN A 131 7.65 -25.26 0.32
N GLN A 132 8.88 -25.71 0.10
CA GLN A 132 10.04 -25.19 0.84
C GLN A 132 10.34 -23.74 0.45
N ASN A 133 10.39 -23.44 -0.85
CA ASN A 133 10.59 -22.07 -1.33
C ASN A 133 9.45 -21.16 -0.89
N LEU A 134 8.21 -21.65 -0.95
CA LEU A 134 7.05 -20.88 -0.48
C LEU A 134 7.17 -20.52 1.01
N LYS A 135 7.58 -21.46 1.86
CA LYS A 135 7.78 -21.21 3.31
C LYS A 135 8.86 -20.15 3.57
N ILE A 136 9.99 -20.19 2.85
CA ILE A 136 11.07 -19.22 2.99
C ILE A 136 10.58 -17.82 2.63
N PHE A 137 9.96 -17.66 1.45
CA PHE A 137 9.45 -16.35 1.03
C PHE A 137 8.32 -15.84 1.93
N HIS A 138 7.48 -16.74 2.44
CA HIS A 138 6.46 -16.40 3.43
C HIS A 138 7.07 -15.86 4.71
N PHE A 139 8.11 -16.52 5.22
CA PHE A 139 8.83 -16.08 6.40
C PHE A 139 9.46 -14.70 6.20
N ILE A 140 10.13 -14.47 5.05
CA ILE A 140 10.72 -13.17 4.73
C ILE A 140 9.65 -12.06 4.71
N ASN A 141 8.53 -12.32 4.05
CA ASN A 141 7.42 -11.37 3.95
C ASN A 141 6.80 -11.05 5.33
N LEU A 142 6.61 -12.09 6.16
CA LEU A 142 6.12 -11.95 7.53
C LEU A 142 7.09 -11.16 8.41
N PHE A 143 8.39 -11.47 8.31
CA PHE A 143 9.43 -10.76 9.04
C PHE A 143 9.48 -9.28 8.65
N TYR A 144 9.36 -8.97 7.36
CA TYR A 144 9.30 -7.60 6.87
C TYR A 144 8.11 -6.82 7.45
N MET A 145 6.93 -7.43 7.45
CA MET A 145 5.74 -6.84 8.08
C MET A 145 5.95 -6.61 9.59
N TYR A 146 6.54 -7.58 10.29
CA TYR A 146 6.81 -7.47 11.72
C TYR A 146 7.78 -6.32 12.04
N VAL A 147 8.85 -6.17 11.25
CA VAL A 147 9.79 -5.05 11.37
C VAL A 147 9.07 -3.71 11.16
N PHE A 148 8.20 -3.61 10.15
CA PHE A 148 7.38 -2.42 9.96
C PHE A 148 6.53 -2.10 11.19
N LEU A 149 5.82 -3.09 11.75
CA LEU A 149 4.98 -2.87 12.93
C LEU A 149 5.78 -2.34 14.12
N ILE A 150 6.98 -2.88 14.37
CA ILE A 150 7.86 -2.37 15.44
C ILE A 150 8.25 -0.92 15.18
N PHE A 151 8.76 -0.60 13.98
CA PHE A 151 9.21 0.74 13.67
C PHE A 151 8.06 1.75 13.71
N ASN A 152 6.90 1.39 13.18
CA ASN A 152 5.75 2.27 13.12
C ASN A 152 5.13 2.51 14.50
N THR A 153 4.98 1.46 15.34
CA THR A 153 4.29 1.58 16.63
C THR A 153 5.21 1.96 17.79
N VAL A 154 6.43 1.45 17.82
CA VAL A 154 7.37 1.63 18.95
C VAL A 154 8.26 2.84 18.73
N VAL A 155 8.89 2.93 17.55
CA VAL A 155 9.84 4.02 17.23
C VAL A 155 9.10 5.32 16.89
N LYS A 156 7.83 5.22 16.44
CA LYS A 156 6.97 6.36 16.08
C LYS A 156 7.63 7.33 15.10
N TYR A 157 8.35 6.79 14.13
CA TYR A 157 9.04 7.59 13.15
C TYR A 157 8.23 7.70 11.86
N ASP A 158 7.68 8.86 11.61
CA ASP A 158 6.72 9.13 10.53
C ASP A 158 7.24 8.88 9.12
N ALA A 159 8.55 9.01 8.91
CA ALA A 159 9.15 8.84 7.60
C ALA A 159 9.31 7.37 7.15
N PHE A 160 9.05 6.37 8.00
CA PHE A 160 9.28 4.97 7.63
C PHE A 160 8.23 4.36 6.71
N PHE A 161 6.97 4.79 6.81
CA PHE A 161 5.89 4.19 6.03
C PHE A 161 6.18 4.14 4.51
N PRO A 162 6.59 5.24 3.83
CA PRO A 162 6.85 5.20 2.39
C PRO A 162 7.92 4.18 2.00
N TYR A 163 8.95 3.98 2.83
CA TYR A 163 10.01 3.00 2.58
C TYR A 163 9.49 1.57 2.69
N PHE A 164 8.72 1.27 3.74
CA PHE A 164 8.15 -0.06 3.91
C PHE A 164 7.07 -0.35 2.87
N PHE A 165 6.23 0.62 2.56
CA PHE A 165 5.23 0.47 1.51
C PHE A 165 5.88 0.23 0.15
N GLY A 166 6.85 1.07 -0.24
CA GLY A 166 7.62 0.90 -1.49
C GLY A 166 8.40 -0.42 -1.52
N GLY A 167 9.01 -0.81 -0.38
CA GLY A 167 9.71 -2.08 -0.24
C GLY A 167 8.81 -3.31 -0.47
N HIS A 168 7.53 -3.25 -0.11
CA HIS A 168 6.55 -4.29 -0.46
C HIS A 168 6.07 -4.21 -1.91
N ILE A 169 5.88 -3.01 -2.45
CA ILE A 169 5.42 -2.84 -3.83
C ILE A 169 6.43 -3.40 -4.84
N ILE A 170 7.74 -3.24 -4.62
CA ILE A 170 8.77 -3.75 -5.53
C ILE A 170 8.66 -5.27 -5.76
N PRO A 171 8.70 -6.14 -4.73
CA PRO A 171 8.51 -7.58 -4.94
C PRO A 171 7.13 -7.94 -5.48
N ALA A 172 6.07 -7.21 -5.12
CA ALA A 172 4.74 -7.41 -5.69
C ALA A 172 4.74 -7.16 -7.20
N LEU A 173 5.31 -6.05 -7.68
CA LEU A 173 5.44 -5.75 -9.10
C LEU A 173 6.28 -6.79 -9.85
N TYR A 174 7.37 -7.26 -9.24
CA TYR A 174 8.18 -8.34 -9.81
C TYR A 174 7.37 -9.62 -10.00
N LEU A 175 6.60 -10.04 -9.00
CA LEU A 175 5.74 -11.22 -9.05
C LEU A 175 4.61 -11.04 -10.07
N ILE A 176 3.92 -9.90 -10.06
CA ILE A 176 2.87 -9.54 -11.02
C ILE A 176 3.42 -9.69 -12.45
N ARG A 177 4.55 -9.05 -12.75
CA ARG A 177 5.17 -9.15 -14.08
C ARG A 177 5.47 -10.59 -14.49
N ASN A 178 6.13 -11.36 -13.61
CA ASN A 178 6.54 -12.73 -13.96
C ASN A 178 5.35 -13.68 -14.15
N ILE A 179 4.31 -13.54 -13.33
CA ILE A 179 3.09 -14.32 -13.45
C ILE A 179 2.30 -13.88 -14.70
N GLY A 180 2.17 -12.57 -14.92
CA GLY A 180 1.47 -12.02 -16.08
C GLY A 180 2.07 -12.49 -17.41
N ILE A 181 3.40 -12.41 -17.56
CA ILE A 181 4.09 -12.91 -18.76
C ILE A 181 3.84 -14.42 -18.96
N LYS A 182 3.89 -15.20 -17.86
CA LYS A 182 3.72 -16.65 -17.95
C LYS A 182 2.30 -17.09 -18.33
N HIS A 183 1.30 -16.30 -17.95
CA HIS A 183 -0.12 -16.62 -18.14
C HIS A 183 -0.79 -15.77 -19.22
N ASP A 184 0.01 -14.99 -19.98
CA ASP A 184 -0.45 -14.09 -21.05
C ASP A 184 -1.57 -13.15 -20.58
N GLU A 185 -1.39 -12.55 -19.40
CA GLU A 185 -2.40 -11.68 -18.80
C GLU A 185 -2.07 -10.20 -18.98
N GLU A 186 -3.07 -9.45 -19.37
CA GLU A 186 -3.01 -8.00 -19.48
C GLU A 186 -3.07 -7.34 -18.09
N TYR A 187 -1.91 -7.00 -17.54
CA TYR A 187 -1.81 -6.29 -16.26
C TYR A 187 -1.33 -4.84 -16.41
N LEU A 188 -0.72 -4.51 -17.57
CA LEU A 188 -0.06 -3.21 -17.78
C LEU A 188 -1.02 -2.03 -17.73
N HIS A 189 -2.24 -2.18 -18.25
CA HIS A 189 -3.27 -1.14 -18.22
C HIS A 189 -3.64 -0.78 -16.78
N TYR A 190 -3.91 -1.79 -15.97
CA TYR A 190 -4.30 -1.60 -14.57
C TYR A 190 -3.13 -1.07 -13.73
N LEU A 191 -1.91 -1.53 -14.03
CA LEU A 191 -0.71 -0.98 -13.41
C LEU A 191 -0.52 0.49 -13.81
N GLY A 192 -0.84 0.86 -15.05
CA GLY A 192 -0.86 2.24 -15.52
C GLY A 192 -1.82 3.11 -14.72
N VAL A 193 -3.04 2.61 -14.47
CA VAL A 193 -4.04 3.31 -13.64
C VAL A 193 -3.50 3.56 -12.23
N SER A 194 -2.96 2.53 -11.55
CA SER A 194 -2.35 2.70 -10.23
C SER A 194 -1.16 3.66 -10.25
N SER A 195 -0.33 3.60 -11.30
CA SER A 195 0.83 4.49 -11.43
C SER A 195 0.44 5.95 -11.57
N ILE A 196 -0.65 6.26 -12.30
CA ILE A 196 -1.19 7.62 -12.39
C ILE A 196 -1.60 8.12 -10.99
N GLY A 197 -2.29 7.29 -10.21
CA GLY A 197 -2.63 7.61 -8.83
C GLY A 197 -1.39 7.92 -7.99
N ALA A 198 -0.38 7.04 -8.02
CA ALA A 198 0.86 7.20 -7.27
C ALA A 198 1.63 8.47 -7.66
N ILE A 199 1.75 8.75 -8.96
CA ILE A 199 2.42 9.96 -9.46
C ILE A 199 1.66 11.22 -9.06
N SER A 200 0.33 11.20 -9.11
CA SER A 200 -0.51 12.33 -8.70
C SER A 200 -0.32 12.66 -7.23
N TRP A 201 -0.27 11.64 -6.35
CA TRP A 201 0.04 11.80 -4.94
C TRP A 201 1.44 12.40 -4.73
N MET A 202 2.46 11.87 -5.42
CA MET A 202 3.82 12.39 -5.33
C MET A 202 3.90 13.86 -5.75
N ILE A 203 3.23 14.25 -6.84
CA ILE A 203 3.17 15.64 -7.29
C ILE A 203 2.50 16.52 -6.23
N SER A 204 1.41 16.06 -5.62
CA SER A 204 0.74 16.76 -4.53
C SER A 204 1.70 17.05 -3.38
N GLU A 205 2.44 16.04 -2.95
CA GLU A 205 3.30 16.17 -1.77
C GLU A 205 4.58 16.96 -2.05
N LEU A 206 5.16 16.84 -3.24
CA LEU A 206 6.39 17.56 -3.61
C LEU A 206 6.14 19.00 -4.05
N CYS A 207 5.08 19.25 -4.79
CA CYS A 207 4.78 20.53 -5.41
C CYS A 207 3.49 21.14 -4.84
N CYS A 208 3.34 21.11 -3.51
CA CYS A 208 2.12 21.48 -2.81
C CYS A 208 1.66 22.92 -3.13
N ASN A 209 0.49 23.01 -3.75
CA ASN A 209 -0.21 24.25 -4.02
C ASN A 209 -1.72 23.99 -4.20
N LYS A 210 -2.51 25.07 -4.37
CA LYS A 210 -3.98 24.99 -4.52
C LYS A 210 -4.50 24.11 -5.67
N TYR A 211 -3.68 23.78 -6.65
CA TYR A 211 -4.06 22.93 -7.77
C TYR A 211 -3.60 21.48 -7.56
N THR A 212 -2.40 21.31 -7.06
CA THR A 212 -1.80 19.98 -6.86
C THR A 212 -2.33 19.25 -5.64
N VAL A 213 -2.97 19.93 -4.69
CA VAL A 213 -3.59 19.33 -3.50
C VAL A 213 -4.52 18.16 -3.82
N TYR A 214 -5.19 18.20 -4.97
CA TYR A 214 -6.08 17.12 -5.42
C TYR A 214 -5.36 15.86 -5.90
N GLY A 215 -4.03 15.87 -5.98
CA GLY A 215 -3.26 14.69 -6.36
C GLY A 215 -3.42 13.53 -5.36
N HIS A 216 -3.61 13.83 -4.07
CA HIS A 216 -3.93 12.83 -3.05
C HIS A 216 -5.34 12.23 -3.24
N VAL A 217 -6.30 13.07 -3.63
CA VAL A 217 -7.65 12.62 -4.03
C VAL A 217 -7.56 11.63 -5.19
N VAL A 218 -6.78 11.95 -6.22
CA VAL A 218 -6.57 11.06 -7.38
C VAL A 218 -5.92 9.73 -6.97
N TRP A 219 -5.01 9.75 -6.00
CA TRP A 219 -4.45 8.54 -5.40
C TRP A 219 -5.53 7.65 -4.79
N HIS A 220 -6.45 8.17 -3.99
CA HIS A 220 -7.53 7.41 -3.37
C HIS A 220 -8.43 6.70 -4.39
N PHE A 221 -8.61 7.29 -5.58
CA PHE A 221 -9.40 6.68 -6.64
C PHE A 221 -8.61 5.67 -7.47
N LEU A 222 -7.48 6.07 -8.00
CA LEU A 222 -6.83 5.31 -9.07
C LEU A 222 -5.87 4.23 -8.55
N PHE A 223 -5.17 4.50 -7.45
CA PHE A 223 -4.19 3.54 -6.95
C PHE A 223 -4.84 2.23 -6.49
N PRO A 224 -5.83 2.23 -5.58
CA PRO A 224 -6.49 1.01 -5.16
C PRO A 224 -7.29 0.35 -6.29
N LEU A 225 -7.93 1.13 -7.15
CA LEU A 225 -8.72 0.60 -8.27
C LEU A 225 -7.86 -0.22 -9.24
N GLY A 226 -6.73 0.32 -9.67
CA GLY A 226 -5.84 -0.37 -10.61
C GLY A 226 -5.25 -1.66 -10.01
N PHE A 227 -4.78 -1.61 -8.77
CA PHE A 227 -4.30 -2.81 -8.06
C PHE A 227 -5.41 -3.83 -7.80
N TYR A 228 -6.65 -3.38 -7.55
CA TYR A 228 -7.77 -4.28 -7.35
C TYR A 228 -8.15 -5.05 -8.63
N PHE A 229 -8.12 -4.41 -9.77
CA PHE A 229 -8.30 -5.11 -11.06
C PHE A 229 -7.21 -6.17 -11.28
N ILE A 230 -5.95 -5.86 -10.96
CA ILE A 230 -4.87 -6.85 -11.00
C ILE A 230 -5.20 -8.00 -10.05
N LEU A 231 -5.60 -7.71 -8.81
CA LEU A 231 -5.98 -8.70 -7.81
C LEU A 231 -7.03 -9.68 -8.34
N MET A 232 -8.13 -9.17 -8.89
CA MET A 232 -9.23 -9.98 -9.44
C MET A 232 -8.79 -10.87 -10.62
N LYS A 233 -7.89 -10.36 -11.46
CA LYS A 233 -7.28 -11.14 -12.55
C LYS A 233 -6.42 -12.29 -12.01
N TYR A 234 -5.60 -12.00 -11.02
CA TYR A 234 -4.68 -12.98 -10.44
C TYR A 234 -5.40 -14.01 -9.55
N ASP A 235 -6.53 -13.66 -8.98
CA ASP A 235 -7.42 -14.61 -8.31
C ASP A 235 -7.92 -15.69 -9.28
N LYS A 236 -8.33 -15.31 -10.49
CA LYS A 236 -8.73 -16.25 -11.55
C LYS A 236 -7.57 -17.14 -12.02
N ILE A 237 -6.35 -16.58 -12.12
CA ILE A 237 -5.15 -17.39 -12.44
C ILE A 237 -4.89 -18.39 -11.33
N TYR A 238 -4.98 -17.98 -10.08
CA TYR A 238 -4.79 -18.88 -8.93
C TYR A 238 -5.76 -20.06 -8.98
N THR A 239 -7.03 -19.79 -9.15
CA THR A 239 -8.09 -20.80 -9.23
C THR A 239 -7.81 -21.80 -10.37
N ARG A 240 -7.43 -21.30 -11.56
CA ARG A 240 -7.07 -22.14 -12.72
C ARG A 240 -5.85 -23.02 -12.42
N VAL A 241 -4.79 -22.45 -11.88
CA VAL A 241 -3.55 -23.16 -11.54
C VAL A 241 -3.81 -24.23 -10.48
N HIS A 242 -4.64 -23.94 -9.49
CA HIS A 242 -4.97 -24.86 -8.41
C HIS A 242 -5.83 -26.03 -8.90
N LYS A 243 -6.87 -25.80 -9.70
CA LYS A 243 -7.69 -26.84 -10.34
C LYS A 243 -6.85 -27.79 -11.17
N ASN A 244 -5.92 -27.27 -11.98
CA ASN A 244 -5.02 -28.10 -12.80
C ASN A 244 -4.09 -28.97 -11.94
N ARG A 245 -3.63 -28.46 -10.79
CA ARG A 245 -2.80 -29.27 -9.86
C ARG A 245 -3.60 -30.41 -9.23
N LEU A 246 -4.83 -30.17 -8.82
CA LEU A 246 -5.70 -31.20 -8.24
C LEU A 246 -6.04 -32.28 -9.27
N ALA A 247 -6.34 -31.92 -10.52
CA ALA A 247 -6.61 -32.85 -11.59
C ALA A 247 -5.39 -33.75 -11.89
N TYR A 248 -4.19 -33.15 -11.91
CA TYR A 248 -2.95 -33.93 -12.10
C TYR A 248 -2.70 -34.93 -10.96
N CYS A 249 -2.83 -34.50 -9.69
CA CYS A 249 -2.69 -35.42 -8.56
C CYS A 249 -3.73 -36.56 -8.58
N ALA A 250 -4.96 -36.26 -8.98
CA ALA A 250 -6.00 -37.28 -9.09
C ALA A 250 -5.69 -38.35 -10.18
N SER A 251 -5.09 -37.93 -11.31
CA SER A 251 -4.68 -38.85 -12.36
C SER A 251 -3.51 -39.77 -11.97
N GLU A 252 -2.58 -39.28 -11.14
CA GLU A 252 -1.47 -40.10 -10.62
C GLU A 252 -1.93 -41.15 -9.59
N LEU A 253 -3.00 -40.88 -8.84
CA LEU A 253 -3.57 -41.82 -7.86
C LEU A 253 -4.46 -42.89 -8.49
N SER A 254 -4.82 -42.72 -9.76
CA SER A 254 -5.66 -43.69 -10.52
C SER A 254 -4.84 -44.67 -11.34
N LEU A 255 -3.53 -44.57 -11.36
CA LEU A 255 -2.55 -45.48 -11.96
C LEU A 255 -1.94 -46.39 -10.89
#